data_00bcff11273cb8966b807cd9408af953
#
_entry.id   00bcff11273cb8966b807cd9408af953
#
_cell.length_a   1.000
_cell.length_b   1.000
_cell.length_c   1.000
_cell.angle_alpha   90.00
_cell.angle_beta   90.00
_cell.angle_gamma   90.00
#
_symmetry.space_group_name_H-M   'P 1'
#
loop_
_entity.id
_entity.type
_entity.pdbx_description
1 polymer ?
#
loop_
_entity_poly.entity_id
_entity_poly.type
_entity_poly.pdbx_seq_one_letter_code
_entity_poly.pdbx_strand_id
1 'polypeptide(L)'
;ANEWSQNANMSVRWWNQRIADYGGGFIFLLYLADHLGGGPAVRQLVQSTAQGAAAIENVARSPVGASPGVIGTDFRDIYANFTIAATLDSDQGIYGLSNLYMTPACGSSDFCRIQPAATNSDWTTPYSSTGNSVEGWGVRVFKFTPGSASSAPLTMRFTGDVPGMDGVIMSRAISDGTYTRS
;
A
#
# COMPACT_ATOMS: atom_id res chain seq x y z
N ALA A 1 -12.91 -5.67 -4.03
CA ALA A 1 -11.84 -5.15 -3.15
C ALA A 1 -11.27 -6.26 -2.26
N ASN A 2 -12.10 -6.97 -1.48
CA ASN A 2 -11.63 -7.98 -0.53
C ASN A 2 -10.77 -9.09 -1.15
N GLU A 3 -11.10 -9.55 -2.35
CA GLU A 3 -10.30 -10.54 -3.05
C GLU A 3 -8.89 -10.03 -3.36
N TRP A 4 -8.76 -8.75 -3.74
CA TRP A 4 -7.45 -8.13 -3.91
C TRP A 4 -6.73 -7.99 -2.57
N SER A 5 -7.39 -7.50 -1.52
CA SER A 5 -6.76 -7.30 -0.20
C SER A 5 -6.23 -8.61 0.41
N GLN A 6 -6.86 -9.75 0.11
CA GLN A 6 -6.38 -11.08 0.52
C GLN A 6 -5.21 -11.58 -0.33
N ASN A 7 -5.08 -11.08 -1.56
CA ASN A 7 -4.08 -11.51 -2.53
C ASN A 7 -3.39 -10.31 -3.21
N ALA A 8 -2.94 -9.34 -2.43
CA ALA A 8 -2.37 -8.09 -2.94
C ALA A 8 -1.03 -8.26 -3.68
N ASN A 9 -0.47 -9.46 -3.72
CA ASN A 9 0.66 -9.79 -4.58
C ASN A 9 0.34 -9.75 -6.08
N MET A 10 -0.93 -9.52 -6.44
CA MET A 10 -1.38 -9.30 -7.82
C MET A 10 -1.17 -7.85 -8.26
N SER A 11 -0.79 -7.66 -9.52
CA SER A 11 -0.56 -6.34 -10.10
C SER A 11 -1.83 -5.48 -10.14
N VAL A 12 -1.74 -4.22 -9.73
CA VAL A 12 -2.80 -3.21 -9.95
C VAL A 12 -2.74 -2.61 -11.37
N ARG A 13 -1.66 -2.88 -12.14
CA ARG A 13 -1.45 -2.36 -13.49
C ARG A 13 -1.80 -3.35 -14.59
N TRP A 14 -1.74 -4.64 -14.28
CA TRP A 14 -1.98 -5.70 -15.25
C TRP A 14 -3.41 -6.21 -15.11
N TRP A 15 -4.19 -5.99 -16.14
CA TRP A 15 -5.60 -6.36 -16.18
C TRP A 15 -5.79 -7.78 -16.69
N ASN A 16 -6.14 -8.70 -15.81
CA ASN A 16 -6.41 -10.11 -16.13
C ASN A 16 -7.89 -10.47 -16.06
N GLN A 17 -8.79 -9.45 -16.01
CA GLN A 17 -10.25 -9.63 -15.89
C GLN A 17 -10.70 -10.38 -14.63
N ARG A 18 -9.87 -10.38 -13.58
CA ARG A 18 -10.22 -10.94 -12.27
C ARG A 18 -11.01 -9.93 -11.45
N ILE A 19 -11.88 -10.40 -10.56
CA ILE A 19 -12.60 -9.54 -9.61
C ILE A 19 -11.61 -8.73 -8.75
N ALA A 20 -10.48 -9.34 -8.41
CA ALA A 20 -9.42 -8.67 -7.67
C ALA A 20 -8.84 -7.45 -8.41
N ASP A 21 -8.70 -7.51 -9.73
CA ASP A 21 -8.18 -6.40 -10.53
C ASP A 21 -9.10 -5.17 -10.42
N TYR A 22 -10.42 -5.36 -10.44
CA TYR A 22 -11.39 -4.29 -10.17
C TYR A 22 -11.26 -3.76 -8.75
N GLY A 23 -11.09 -4.65 -7.78
CA GLY A 23 -10.97 -4.30 -6.37
C GLY A 23 -9.75 -3.45 -6.07
N GLY A 24 -8.57 -3.88 -6.55
CA GLY A 24 -7.32 -3.14 -6.39
C GLY A 24 -7.35 -1.78 -7.06
N GLY A 25 -7.82 -1.73 -8.31
CA GLY A 25 -7.98 -0.48 -9.06
C GLY A 25 -8.95 0.50 -8.41
N PHE A 26 -10.07 0.01 -7.86
CA PHE A 26 -11.05 0.83 -7.14
C PHE A 26 -10.46 1.47 -5.89
N ILE A 27 -9.83 0.69 -5.01
CA ILE A 27 -9.22 1.22 -3.78
C ILE A 27 -8.10 2.21 -4.12
N PHE A 28 -7.30 1.89 -5.14
CA PHE A 28 -6.23 2.80 -5.59
C PHE A 28 -6.79 4.13 -6.12
N LEU A 29 -7.86 4.10 -6.91
CA LEU A 29 -8.51 5.33 -7.38
C LEU A 29 -9.10 6.16 -6.24
N LEU A 30 -9.69 5.53 -5.22
CA LEU A 30 -10.15 6.23 -4.02
C LEU A 30 -8.99 6.90 -3.28
N TYR A 31 -7.87 6.20 -3.11
CA TYR A 31 -6.66 6.76 -2.51
C TYR A 31 -6.15 8.00 -3.28
N LEU A 32 -6.09 7.90 -4.61
CA LEU A 32 -5.70 9.04 -5.46
C LEU A 32 -6.69 10.20 -5.33
N ALA A 33 -7.98 9.92 -5.28
CA ALA A 33 -9.00 10.95 -5.07
C ALA A 33 -8.82 11.65 -3.72
N ASP A 34 -8.61 10.90 -2.64
CA ASP A 34 -8.43 11.46 -1.30
C ASP A 34 -7.20 12.37 -1.19
N HIS A 35 -6.11 12.01 -1.87
CA HIS A 35 -4.81 12.67 -1.66
C HIS A 35 -4.33 13.58 -2.80
N LEU A 36 -4.96 13.54 -3.98
CA LEU A 36 -4.59 14.38 -5.13
C LEU A 36 -5.59 15.50 -5.44
N GLY A 37 -6.58 15.76 -4.59
CA GLY A 37 -7.50 16.88 -4.79
C GLY A 37 -8.92 16.50 -5.23
N GLY A 38 -9.35 15.28 -4.94
CA GLY A 38 -10.74 14.87 -5.09
C GLY A 38 -11.22 14.77 -6.52
N GLY A 39 -12.48 15.18 -6.74
CA GLY A 39 -13.13 15.12 -8.03
C GLY A 39 -12.40 15.82 -9.19
N PRO A 40 -11.81 17.01 -8.99
CA PRO A 40 -10.97 17.65 -10.02
C PRO A 40 -9.78 16.80 -10.47
N ALA A 41 -9.08 16.15 -9.55
CA ALA A 41 -7.96 15.26 -9.88
C ALA A 41 -8.42 14.02 -10.66
N VAL A 42 -9.52 13.39 -10.22
CA VAL A 42 -10.13 12.25 -10.92
C VAL A 42 -10.54 12.65 -12.36
N ARG A 43 -11.16 13.83 -12.51
CA ARG A 43 -11.51 14.35 -13.85
C ARG A 43 -10.27 14.53 -14.72
N GLN A 44 -9.21 15.10 -14.19
CA GLN A 44 -7.96 15.27 -14.92
C GLN A 44 -7.32 13.93 -15.32
N LEU A 45 -7.38 12.92 -14.44
CA LEU A 45 -6.94 11.56 -14.78
C LEU A 45 -7.74 10.98 -15.97
N VAL A 46 -9.07 11.08 -15.93
CA VAL A 46 -9.95 10.55 -16.99
C VAL A 46 -9.75 11.29 -18.31
N GLN A 47 -9.48 12.59 -18.28
CA GLN A 47 -9.25 13.42 -19.46
C GLN A 47 -7.80 13.39 -19.96
N SER A 48 -6.90 12.74 -19.24
CA SER A 48 -5.48 12.66 -19.61
C SER A 48 -5.28 11.92 -20.92
N THR A 49 -4.45 12.46 -21.80
CA THR A 49 -3.95 11.76 -22.98
C THR A 49 -2.80 10.80 -22.64
N ALA A 50 -2.13 11.01 -21.50
CA ALA A 50 -1.19 10.05 -20.95
C ALA A 50 -1.92 8.87 -20.34
N GLN A 51 -1.26 7.72 -20.25
CA GLN A 51 -1.86 6.50 -19.72
C GLN A 51 -1.08 5.95 -18.51
N GLY A 52 -1.79 5.23 -17.65
CA GLY A 52 -1.21 4.51 -16.52
C GLY A 52 -0.43 5.42 -15.57
N ALA A 53 0.79 5.05 -15.22
CA ALA A 53 1.64 5.78 -14.28
C ALA A 53 1.86 7.24 -14.69
N ALA A 54 2.11 7.50 -15.98
CA ALA A 54 2.38 8.85 -16.46
C ALA A 54 1.17 9.80 -16.27
N ALA A 55 -0.06 9.31 -16.41
CA ALA A 55 -1.24 10.12 -16.12
C ALA A 55 -1.31 10.52 -14.65
N ILE A 56 -1.05 9.57 -13.75
CA ILE A 56 -1.06 9.79 -12.29
C ILE A 56 0.03 10.79 -11.90
N GLU A 57 1.25 10.62 -12.40
CA GLU A 57 2.36 11.54 -12.14
C GLU A 57 2.08 12.96 -12.64
N ASN A 58 1.45 13.09 -13.83
CA ASN A 58 1.06 14.38 -14.37
C ASN A 58 0.05 15.09 -13.46
N VAL A 59 -0.94 14.36 -12.94
CA VAL A 59 -1.91 14.92 -11.98
C VAL A 59 -1.23 15.28 -10.66
N ALA A 60 -0.36 14.42 -10.13
CA ALA A 60 0.37 14.68 -8.90
C ALA A 60 1.27 15.93 -8.97
N ARG A 61 1.80 16.24 -10.16
CA ARG A 61 2.63 17.43 -10.42
C ARG A 61 1.80 18.67 -10.80
N SER A 62 0.50 18.52 -11.01
CA SER A 62 -0.36 19.62 -11.46
C SER A 62 -0.84 20.50 -10.30
N PRO A 63 -1.28 21.74 -10.56
CA PRO A 63 -1.91 22.60 -9.53
C PRO A 63 -3.19 22.02 -8.94
N VAL A 64 -3.79 21.01 -9.59
CA VAL A 64 -4.98 20.31 -9.11
C VAL A 64 -4.64 19.31 -8.00
N GLY A 65 -3.40 18.79 -7.99
CA GLY A 65 -2.92 18.00 -6.87
C GLY A 65 -2.97 18.84 -5.58
N ALA A 66 -3.74 18.41 -4.58
CA ALA A 66 -4.06 19.23 -3.39
C ALA A 66 -2.84 19.69 -2.60
N SER A 67 -1.74 18.95 -2.70
CA SER A 67 -0.43 19.31 -2.13
C SER A 67 0.62 18.52 -2.88
N PRO A 68 1.21 19.08 -3.93
CA PRO A 68 2.26 18.39 -4.68
C PRO A 68 3.33 17.89 -3.72
N GLY A 69 3.61 16.59 -3.76
CA GLY A 69 4.62 15.97 -2.94
C GLY A 69 4.15 15.32 -1.63
N VAL A 70 2.91 15.48 -1.20
CA VAL A 70 2.41 14.83 0.04
C VAL A 70 2.46 13.31 -0.08
N ILE A 71 1.93 12.75 -1.17
CA ILE A 71 2.02 11.30 -1.45
C ILE A 71 3.12 10.95 -2.46
N GLY A 72 3.93 11.93 -2.84
CA GLY A 72 4.94 11.81 -3.91
C GLY A 72 4.43 12.32 -5.26
N THR A 73 5.37 12.53 -6.18
CA THR A 73 5.09 12.94 -7.57
C THR A 73 5.54 11.89 -8.58
N ASP A 74 6.18 10.85 -8.12
CA ASP A 74 6.60 9.67 -8.82
C ASP A 74 5.64 8.52 -8.51
N PHE A 75 5.29 7.73 -9.51
CA PHE A 75 4.32 6.64 -9.36
C PHE A 75 4.78 5.59 -8.34
N ARG A 76 6.09 5.36 -8.23
CA ARG A 76 6.65 4.41 -7.27
C ARG A 76 6.37 4.84 -5.83
N ASP A 77 6.59 6.11 -5.51
CA ASP A 77 6.31 6.65 -4.18
C ASP A 77 4.82 6.70 -3.89
N ILE A 78 4.01 7.14 -4.85
CA ILE A 78 2.55 7.16 -4.75
C ILE A 78 2.02 5.75 -4.48
N TYR A 79 2.51 4.77 -5.21
CA TYR A 79 2.09 3.38 -5.06
C TYR A 79 2.55 2.78 -3.73
N ALA A 80 3.77 3.06 -3.30
CA ALA A 80 4.26 2.61 -2.00
C ALA A 80 3.41 3.19 -0.85
N ASN A 81 3.09 4.49 -0.89
CA ASN A 81 2.22 5.12 0.11
C ASN A 81 0.80 4.56 0.07
N PHE A 82 0.26 4.30 -1.12
CA PHE A 82 -1.02 3.61 -1.27
C PHE A 82 -1.02 2.22 -0.61
N THR A 83 0.00 1.41 -0.84
CA THR A 83 0.05 0.06 -0.25
C THR A 83 0.16 0.09 1.27
N ILE A 84 0.85 1.09 1.82
CA ILE A 84 0.88 1.36 3.26
C ILE A 84 -0.52 1.76 3.74
N ALA A 85 -1.18 2.70 3.07
CA ALA A 85 -2.53 3.13 3.42
C ALA A 85 -3.52 1.95 3.40
N ALA A 86 -3.51 1.14 2.34
CA ALA A 86 -4.37 -0.04 2.23
C ALA A 86 -4.05 -1.15 3.28
N THR A 87 -2.86 -1.12 3.87
CA THR A 87 -2.46 -2.05 4.94
C THR A 87 -2.84 -1.54 6.33
N LEU A 88 -2.65 -0.25 6.58
CA LEU A 88 -2.82 0.34 7.91
C LEU A 88 -4.20 0.94 8.11
N ASP A 89 -4.73 1.60 7.08
CA ASP A 89 -5.95 2.42 7.13
C ASP A 89 -5.95 3.31 8.38
N SER A 90 -4.91 4.14 8.44
CA SER A 90 -4.71 5.06 9.56
C SER A 90 -5.68 6.23 9.47
N ASP A 91 -6.22 6.65 10.59
CA ASP A 91 -7.08 7.84 10.65
C ASP A 91 -6.31 9.15 10.39
N GLN A 92 -5.00 9.07 10.19
CA GLN A 92 -4.14 10.26 10.07
C GLN A 92 -3.26 10.21 8.82
N GLY A 93 -3.20 11.36 8.14
CA GLY A 93 -2.25 11.63 7.07
C GLY A 93 -2.44 10.76 5.82
N ILE A 94 -1.33 10.48 5.14
CA ILE A 94 -1.33 9.80 3.83
C ILE A 94 -1.49 8.28 3.91
N TYR A 95 -1.56 7.71 5.10
CA TYR A 95 -1.61 6.26 5.32
C TYR A 95 -3.01 5.74 5.64
N GLY A 96 -4.05 6.45 5.23
CA GLY A 96 -5.44 6.06 5.35
C GLY A 96 -6.27 6.44 4.14
N LEU A 97 -7.52 6.01 4.14
CA LEU A 97 -8.53 6.35 3.14
C LEU A 97 -9.69 7.05 3.83
N SER A 98 -9.83 8.36 3.60
CA SER A 98 -10.82 9.20 4.29
C SER A 98 -12.26 8.83 3.96
N ASN A 99 -12.51 8.27 2.78
CA ASN A 99 -13.83 7.94 2.28
C ASN A 99 -14.12 6.43 2.24
N LEU A 100 -13.24 5.62 2.80
CA LEU A 100 -13.40 4.18 2.87
C LEU A 100 -12.85 3.64 4.18
N TYR A 101 -13.72 3.12 5.03
CA TYR A 101 -13.29 2.38 6.21
C TYR A 101 -12.95 0.93 5.84
N MET A 102 -11.76 0.49 6.21
CA MET A 102 -11.27 -0.87 5.96
C MET A 102 -11.10 -1.63 7.28
N THR A 103 -11.80 -2.74 7.41
CA THR A 103 -11.68 -3.61 8.59
C THR A 103 -10.30 -4.29 8.66
N PRO A 104 -9.76 -4.53 9.87
CA PRO A 104 -8.46 -5.23 10.00
C PRO A 104 -8.43 -6.64 9.43
N ALA A 105 -9.58 -7.32 9.41
CA ALA A 105 -9.72 -8.68 8.89
C ALA A 105 -10.81 -8.73 7.82
N CYS A 106 -10.62 -9.58 6.81
CA CYS A 106 -11.60 -9.74 5.75
C CYS A 106 -12.82 -10.53 6.24
N GLY A 107 -13.96 -9.86 6.23
CA GLY A 107 -15.30 -10.44 6.47
C GLY A 107 -16.08 -10.62 5.16
N SER A 108 -17.35 -10.93 5.27
CA SER A 108 -18.21 -11.19 4.10
C SER A 108 -18.77 -9.91 3.44
N SER A 109 -18.85 -8.80 4.15
CA SER A 109 -19.55 -7.58 3.69
C SER A 109 -18.69 -6.31 3.66
N ASP A 110 -17.63 -6.23 4.45
CA ASP A 110 -16.85 -5.02 4.61
C ASP A 110 -15.56 -5.05 3.80
N PHE A 111 -15.10 -3.89 3.36
CA PHE A 111 -13.77 -3.77 2.79
C PHE A 111 -12.72 -4.10 3.86
N CYS A 112 -11.70 -4.86 3.50
CA CYS A 112 -10.64 -5.21 4.42
C CYS A 112 -9.29 -4.67 3.98
N ARG A 113 -8.43 -4.44 4.97
CA ARG A 113 -7.02 -4.05 4.77
C ARG A 113 -6.26 -5.16 4.05
N ILE A 114 -5.13 -4.83 3.45
CA ILE A 114 -4.23 -5.85 2.91
C ILE A 114 -3.83 -6.79 4.05
N GLN A 115 -4.02 -8.09 3.81
CA GLN A 115 -3.70 -9.10 4.80
C GLN A 115 -2.21 -9.45 4.75
N PRO A 116 -1.53 -9.57 5.90
CA PRO A 116 -0.16 -10.04 5.93
C PRO A 116 -0.05 -11.45 5.34
N ALA A 117 0.92 -11.65 4.46
CA ALA A 117 1.26 -12.97 3.93
C ALA A 117 1.82 -13.88 5.03
N ALA A 118 2.48 -13.30 6.02
CA ALA A 118 2.91 -13.98 7.23
C ALA A 118 2.97 -13.00 8.41
N THR A 119 2.78 -13.55 9.61
CA THR A 119 2.94 -12.83 10.87
C THR A 119 3.94 -13.58 11.74
N ASN A 120 5.00 -12.89 12.17
CA ASN A 120 5.91 -13.37 13.20
C ASN A 120 5.55 -12.67 14.52
N SER A 121 5.11 -13.44 15.50
CA SER A 121 4.68 -12.93 16.81
C SER A 121 5.82 -12.67 17.78
N ASP A 122 7.03 -13.08 17.44
CA ASP A 122 8.24 -12.81 18.20
C ASP A 122 9.44 -12.68 17.27
N TRP A 123 9.85 -11.45 17.00
CA TRP A 123 10.97 -11.19 16.09
C TRP A 123 12.36 -11.62 16.61
N THR A 124 12.46 -12.02 17.87
CA THR A 124 13.70 -12.62 18.40
C THR A 124 13.90 -14.04 17.88
N THR A 125 12.83 -14.67 17.41
CA THR A 125 12.89 -15.97 16.73
C THR A 125 13.25 -15.77 15.27
N PRO A 126 14.29 -16.42 14.75
CA PRO A 126 14.66 -16.32 13.35
C PRO A 126 13.50 -16.72 12.43
N TYR A 127 13.19 -15.85 11.48
CA TYR A 127 12.18 -16.09 10.46
C TYR A 127 12.82 -16.02 9.07
N SER A 128 12.53 -16.99 8.25
CA SER A 128 12.96 -17.02 6.86
C SER A 128 11.77 -17.36 5.97
N SER A 129 11.62 -16.64 4.88
CA SER A 129 10.61 -16.92 3.86
C SER A 129 11.28 -16.82 2.50
N THR A 130 11.23 -17.92 1.75
CA THR A 130 11.83 -18.04 0.42
C THR A 130 10.77 -18.41 -0.62
N GLY A 131 11.07 -18.20 -1.90
CA GLY A 131 10.15 -18.54 -3.00
C GLY A 131 8.88 -17.67 -3.05
N ASN A 132 8.89 -16.50 -2.41
CA ASN A 132 7.78 -15.57 -2.51
C ASN A 132 7.82 -14.85 -3.85
N SER A 133 6.75 -14.95 -4.61
CA SER A 133 6.58 -14.20 -5.85
C SER A 133 5.62 -13.02 -5.63
N VAL A 134 5.87 -11.94 -6.34
CA VAL A 134 5.01 -10.75 -6.41
C VAL A 134 4.92 -10.38 -7.88
N GLU A 135 3.70 -10.18 -8.39
CA GLU A 135 3.53 -9.62 -9.74
C GLU A 135 4.09 -8.19 -9.80
N GLY A 136 4.52 -7.74 -10.96
CA GLY A 136 4.95 -6.36 -11.12
C GLY A 136 3.85 -5.39 -10.65
N TRP A 137 4.17 -4.53 -9.68
CA TRP A 137 3.20 -3.67 -8.99
C TRP A 137 2.15 -4.42 -8.16
N GLY A 138 2.48 -5.60 -7.69
CA GLY A 138 1.83 -6.24 -6.56
C GLY A 138 2.55 -5.89 -5.27
N VAL A 139 1.98 -6.26 -4.13
CA VAL A 139 2.58 -6.06 -2.81
C VAL A 139 2.46 -7.30 -1.96
N ARG A 140 3.44 -7.54 -1.12
CA ARG A 140 3.42 -8.61 -0.12
C ARG A 140 3.80 -8.03 1.23
N VAL A 141 2.93 -8.19 2.20
CA VAL A 141 3.08 -7.64 3.53
C VAL A 141 3.53 -8.72 4.50
N PHE A 142 4.54 -8.42 5.31
CA PHE A 142 4.98 -9.26 6.42
C PHE A 142 4.85 -8.46 7.71
N LYS A 143 4.22 -9.05 8.71
CA LYS A 143 4.04 -8.42 10.02
C LYS A 143 4.98 -9.05 11.03
N PHE A 144 5.76 -8.23 11.70
CA PHE A 144 6.63 -8.63 12.81
C PHE A 144 6.19 -7.91 14.07
N THR A 145 6.10 -8.62 15.18
CA THR A 145 5.81 -8.05 16.49
C THR A 145 6.91 -8.46 17.47
N PRO A 146 7.26 -7.59 18.44
CA PRO A 146 8.17 -8.00 19.50
C PRO A 146 7.48 -9.08 20.35
N GLY A 147 8.23 -10.09 20.74
CA GLY A 147 7.83 -11.01 21.81
C GLY A 147 7.99 -10.37 23.19
N SER A 148 8.11 -11.20 24.20
CA SER A 148 8.33 -10.75 25.58
C SER A 148 9.62 -9.97 25.78
N ALA A 149 10.60 -10.11 24.91
CA ALA A 149 11.89 -9.39 24.92
C ALA A 149 11.84 -8.14 24.01
N SER A 150 10.99 -7.19 24.33
CA SER A 150 10.68 -6.00 23.50
C SER A 150 11.87 -5.07 23.21
N SER A 151 13.02 -5.24 23.86
CA SER A 151 14.22 -4.44 23.65
C SER A 151 15.20 -5.02 22.62
N ALA A 152 14.97 -6.22 22.11
CA ALA A 152 15.85 -6.82 21.11
C ALA A 152 15.71 -6.11 19.76
N PRO A 153 16.82 -5.81 19.07
CA PRO A 153 16.77 -5.20 17.75
C PRO A 153 16.22 -6.19 16.71
N LEU A 154 15.35 -5.71 15.81
CA LEU A 154 14.94 -6.46 14.64
C LEU A 154 15.94 -6.20 13.52
N THR A 155 16.59 -7.28 13.05
CA THR A 155 17.40 -7.23 11.84
C THR A 155 16.66 -7.89 10.70
N MET A 156 16.43 -7.16 9.61
CA MET A 156 15.79 -7.68 8.41
C MET A 156 16.76 -7.69 7.24
N ARG A 157 16.78 -8.80 6.52
CA ARG A 157 17.48 -8.93 5.25
C ARG A 157 16.48 -9.25 4.16
N PHE A 158 16.42 -8.38 3.18
CA PHE A 158 15.63 -8.55 1.97
C PHE A 158 16.55 -8.82 0.79
N THR A 159 16.23 -9.83 -0.01
CA THR A 159 16.96 -10.15 -1.24
C THR A 159 15.92 -10.35 -2.34
N GLY A 160 15.93 -9.48 -3.33
CA GLY A 160 15.18 -9.61 -4.56
C GLY A 160 16.04 -10.19 -5.67
N ASP A 161 15.46 -11.01 -6.53
CA ASP A 161 16.13 -11.67 -7.65
C ASP A 161 15.98 -10.90 -8.98
N VAL A 162 15.19 -9.82 -8.97
CA VAL A 162 14.98 -8.96 -10.13
C VAL A 162 15.19 -7.47 -9.78
N PRO A 163 15.72 -6.65 -10.72
CA PRO A 163 15.78 -5.21 -10.54
C PRO A 163 14.39 -4.59 -10.37
N GLY A 164 14.27 -3.61 -9.50
CA GLY A 164 13.02 -2.87 -9.28
C GLY A 164 12.11 -3.45 -8.19
N MET A 165 12.55 -4.47 -7.45
CA MET A 165 11.91 -4.82 -6.20
C MET A 165 12.28 -3.83 -5.09
N ASP A 166 11.27 -3.34 -4.40
CA ASP A 166 11.43 -2.41 -3.27
C ASP A 166 10.98 -3.04 -1.97
N GLY A 167 11.73 -2.80 -0.93
CA GLY A 167 11.31 -3.07 0.45
C GLY A 167 10.96 -1.76 1.14
N VAL A 168 9.80 -1.69 1.77
CA VAL A 168 9.41 -0.58 2.63
C VAL A 168 9.20 -1.12 4.03
N ILE A 169 9.83 -0.50 5.00
CA ILE A 169 9.68 -0.84 6.41
C ILE A 169 8.77 0.20 7.06
N MET A 170 7.70 -0.28 7.68
CA MET A 170 6.84 0.53 8.53
C MET A 170 7.02 0.09 9.97
N SER A 171 7.51 0.98 10.82
CA SER A 171 7.56 0.77 12.26
C SER A 171 6.42 1.50 12.95
N ARG A 172 5.87 0.89 13.99
CA ARG A 172 4.87 1.52 14.86
C ARG A 172 5.44 1.65 16.25
N ALA A 173 5.50 2.87 16.76
CA ALA A 173 5.90 3.13 18.13
C ALA A 173 4.86 2.56 19.12
N ILE A 174 5.33 1.88 20.17
CA ILE A 174 4.45 1.28 21.19
C ILE A 174 3.87 2.38 22.09
N SER A 175 4.65 3.46 22.32
CA SER A 175 4.31 4.54 23.24
C SER A 175 3.08 5.36 22.83
N ASP A 176 2.96 5.68 21.56
CA ASP A 176 1.91 6.58 21.03
C ASP A 176 1.20 6.05 19.78
N GLY A 177 1.63 4.91 19.28
CA GLY A 177 1.06 4.28 18.10
C GLY A 177 1.44 4.94 16.78
N THR A 178 2.38 5.89 16.77
CA THR A 178 2.82 6.55 15.53
C THR A 178 3.53 5.60 14.58
N TYR A 179 3.31 5.82 13.28
CA TYR A 179 3.95 5.05 12.23
C TYR A 179 5.11 5.85 11.61
N THR A 180 6.21 5.17 11.36
CA THR A 180 7.38 5.74 10.67
C THR A 180 7.77 4.84 9.49
N ARG A 181 7.94 5.44 8.31
CA ARG A 181 8.46 4.77 7.09
C ARG A 181 9.98 4.91 7.04
N SER A 182 10.66 3.82 6.72
CA SER A 182 12.10 3.74 6.44
C SER A 182 12.34 3.09 5.08
#